data_c31bca0fcea661c8830135865d80538c
#
_entry.id   c31bca0fcea661c8830135865d80538c
#
_cell.length_a   1.000
_cell.length_b   1.000
_cell.length_c   1.000
_cell.angle_alpha   90.00
_cell.angle_beta   90.00
_cell.angle_gamma   90.00
#
_symmetry.space_group_name_H-M   'P 1'
#
loop_
_entity.id
_entity.type
_entity.pdbx_description
1 polymer ?
#
loop_
_entity_poly.entity_id
_entity_poly.type
_entity_poly.pdbx_seq_one_letter_code
_entity_poly.pdbx_strand_id
1 'polypeptide(L)'
;MPRGVPKAGFRMTRKRKAQGHAKLQMPAIAIESTETEAQIRAKLDERFAALTLMTEAAVAGEVRSFVISGPAGLGKSYGVTQTLERERPYYTIVRGYVRPTGLYKTLYEYRAPGSVVVFDDADAIFGDEAALNLLKAACDTTRRRVLSWLTETKMEDEAGDRLPTSFEFEGTIIFITNYDFDSMIDRGSKLSPHFNALI
;
A
#
# COMPACT_ATOMS: atom_id res chain seq x y z
N MET A 1 10.84 -54.18 30.77
CA MET A 1 11.87 -54.33 29.72
C MET A 1 12.51 -53.00 29.46
N PRO A 2 13.81 -52.79 29.73
CA PRO A 2 14.46 -51.49 29.50
C PRO A 2 14.86 -51.34 28.03
N ARG A 3 14.65 -50.12 27.49
CA ARG A 3 15.00 -49.75 26.13
C ARG A 3 16.52 -49.69 25.96
N GLY A 4 17.03 -50.34 24.92
CA GLY A 4 18.45 -50.44 24.61
C GLY A 4 19.07 -49.10 24.23
N VAL A 5 20.33 -48.95 24.71
CA VAL A 5 21.21 -47.82 24.44
C VAL A 5 21.73 -47.92 22.98
N PRO A 6 21.75 -46.85 22.20
CA PRO A 6 22.32 -46.87 20.86
C PRO A 6 23.85 -46.97 20.93
N LYS A 7 24.41 -47.88 20.15
CA LYS A 7 25.86 -48.08 20.02
C LYS A 7 26.53 -46.84 19.35
N ALA A 8 27.55 -46.34 20.02
CA ALA A 8 28.47 -45.33 19.47
C ALA A 8 29.18 -45.89 18.24
N GLY A 9 29.20 -45.15 17.13
CA GLY A 9 30.07 -45.48 15.99
C GLY A 9 29.44 -45.26 14.61
N PHE A 10 28.89 -44.08 14.35
CA PHE A 10 28.69 -43.69 12.97
C PHE A 10 29.28 -42.30 12.72
N ARG A 11 30.58 -42.30 12.32
CA ARG A 11 31.29 -41.09 11.90
C ARG A 11 31.00 -40.85 10.41
N MET A 12 29.97 -40.02 10.11
CA MET A 12 29.76 -39.51 8.77
C MET A 12 30.79 -38.44 8.45
N THR A 13 31.89 -38.83 7.80
CA THR A 13 32.77 -37.89 7.14
C THR A 13 32.13 -37.38 5.84
N ARG A 14 31.32 -36.34 5.95
CA ARG A 14 30.88 -35.59 4.78
C ARG A 14 32.01 -34.68 4.35
N LYS A 15 32.80 -35.08 3.35
CA LYS A 15 33.66 -34.18 2.60
C LYS A 15 32.78 -33.13 1.93
N ARG A 16 32.64 -31.94 2.52
CA ARG A 16 32.14 -30.77 1.83
C ARG A 16 33.14 -30.40 0.75
N LYS A 17 32.80 -30.70 -0.53
CA LYS A 17 33.40 -30.02 -1.67
C LYS A 17 33.06 -28.57 -1.55
N ALA A 18 34.03 -27.69 -1.38
CA ALA A 18 33.87 -26.26 -1.55
C ALA A 18 33.45 -26.01 -3.01
N GLN A 19 32.16 -25.83 -3.23
CA GLN A 19 31.68 -25.27 -4.47
C GLN A 19 32.03 -23.78 -4.43
N GLY A 20 32.99 -23.41 -5.26
CA GLY A 20 33.31 -22.02 -5.52
C GLY A 20 32.02 -21.31 -5.94
N HIS A 21 31.64 -20.30 -5.19
CA HIS A 21 30.60 -19.38 -5.61
C HIS A 21 31.10 -18.69 -6.88
N ALA A 22 30.64 -19.15 -8.05
CA ALA A 22 30.74 -18.38 -9.27
C ALA A 22 30.03 -17.03 -8.99
N LYS A 23 30.80 -15.95 -8.99
CA LYS A 23 30.23 -14.60 -9.02
C LYS A 23 29.36 -14.54 -10.27
N LEU A 24 28.03 -14.54 -10.09
CA LEU A 24 27.10 -14.16 -11.14
C LEU A 24 27.45 -12.71 -11.51
N GLN A 25 28.24 -12.54 -12.55
CA GLN A 25 28.35 -11.26 -13.23
C GLN A 25 27.03 -11.08 -13.99
N MET A 26 26.11 -10.36 -13.39
CA MET A 26 24.97 -9.84 -14.13
C MET A 26 25.53 -8.93 -15.23
N PRO A 27 25.18 -9.15 -16.51
CA PRO A 27 25.54 -8.20 -17.53
C PRO A 27 24.96 -6.84 -17.12
N ALA A 28 25.82 -5.83 -17.03
CA ALA A 28 25.33 -4.45 -16.90
C ALA A 28 24.54 -4.18 -18.17
N ILE A 29 23.21 -4.17 -18.05
CA ILE A 29 22.34 -3.64 -19.09
C ILE A 29 22.63 -2.15 -19.06
N ALA A 30 23.49 -1.69 -19.96
CA ALA A 30 23.65 -0.28 -20.25
C ALA A 30 22.32 0.18 -20.86
N ILE A 31 21.42 0.67 -20.03
CA ILE A 31 20.30 1.48 -20.50
C ILE A 31 20.98 2.79 -20.94
N GLU A 32 21.21 2.94 -22.24
CA GLU A 32 21.58 4.21 -22.84
C GLU A 32 20.36 5.12 -22.69
N SER A 33 20.24 5.76 -21.53
CA SER A 33 19.32 6.88 -21.40
C SER A 33 19.88 8.02 -22.23
N THR A 34 19.13 8.50 -23.21
CA THR A 34 19.45 9.67 -24.01
C THR A 34 19.42 10.97 -23.19
N GLU A 35 19.06 10.87 -21.90
CA GLU A 35 18.88 11.99 -20.98
C GLU A 35 20.14 12.25 -20.17
N THR A 36 20.50 13.50 -20.02
CA THR A 36 21.60 13.93 -19.16
C THR A 36 21.21 13.80 -17.68
N GLU A 37 22.20 13.65 -16.80
CA GLU A 37 21.99 13.59 -15.35
C GLU A 37 21.18 14.80 -14.83
N ALA A 38 21.45 15.99 -15.36
CA ALA A 38 20.72 17.21 -15.01
C ALA A 38 19.23 17.15 -15.39
N GLN A 39 18.93 16.57 -16.56
CA GLN A 39 17.54 16.37 -17.00
C GLN A 39 16.80 15.33 -16.13
N ILE A 40 17.47 14.26 -15.78
CA ILE A 40 16.91 13.23 -14.88
C ILE A 40 16.62 13.85 -13.51
N ARG A 41 17.55 14.62 -12.96
CA ARG A 41 17.38 15.30 -11.67
C ARG A 41 16.21 16.28 -11.72
N ALA A 42 16.13 17.13 -12.73
CA ALA A 42 15.03 18.07 -12.88
C ALA A 42 13.66 17.39 -12.94
N LYS A 43 13.54 16.26 -13.66
CA LYS A 43 12.31 15.47 -13.70
C LYS A 43 11.94 14.85 -12.35
N LEU A 44 12.93 14.39 -11.58
CA LEU A 44 12.70 13.87 -10.24
C LEU A 44 12.23 14.98 -9.31
N ASP A 45 12.88 16.14 -9.32
CA ASP A 45 12.50 17.30 -8.49
C ASP A 45 11.07 17.75 -8.79
N GLU A 46 10.67 17.81 -10.08
CA GLU A 46 9.31 18.13 -10.50
C GLU A 46 8.28 17.09 -9.96
N ARG A 47 8.59 15.80 -10.05
CA ARG A 47 7.71 14.74 -9.54
C ARG A 47 7.56 14.79 -8.03
N PHE A 48 8.63 15.06 -7.29
CA PHE A 48 8.57 15.23 -5.85
C PHE A 48 7.84 16.50 -5.42
N ALA A 49 7.98 17.59 -6.18
CA ALA A 49 7.20 18.79 -5.96
C ALA A 49 5.70 18.53 -6.15
N ALA A 50 5.33 17.83 -7.22
CA ALA A 50 3.95 17.41 -7.46
C ALA A 50 3.41 16.48 -6.34
N LEU A 51 4.23 15.52 -5.88
CA LEU A 51 3.88 14.63 -4.77
C LEU A 51 3.59 15.42 -3.48
N THR A 52 4.44 16.39 -3.17
CA THR A 52 4.27 17.25 -2.00
C THR A 52 2.98 18.06 -2.11
N LEU A 53 2.75 18.72 -3.25
CA LEU A 53 1.55 19.50 -3.50
C LEU A 53 0.26 18.68 -3.39
N MET A 54 0.24 17.47 -3.97
CA MET A 54 -0.91 16.57 -3.88
C MET A 54 -1.16 16.09 -2.45
N THR A 55 -0.10 15.87 -1.68
CA THR A 55 -0.24 15.48 -0.28
C THR A 55 -0.76 16.64 0.58
N GLU A 56 -0.32 17.86 0.33
CA GLU A 56 -0.84 19.07 0.96
C GLU A 56 -2.33 19.29 0.63
N ALA A 57 -2.72 19.14 -0.63
CA ALA A 57 -4.11 19.22 -1.06
C ALA A 57 -4.99 18.12 -0.41
N ALA A 58 -4.43 16.92 -0.19
CA ALA A 58 -5.09 15.86 0.55
C ALA A 58 -5.33 16.23 2.02
N VAL A 59 -4.34 16.82 2.68
CA VAL A 59 -4.46 17.31 4.07
C VAL A 59 -5.48 18.45 4.16
N ALA A 60 -5.51 19.33 3.17
CA ALA A 60 -6.50 20.42 3.08
C ALA A 60 -7.92 19.93 2.75
N GLY A 61 -8.09 18.64 2.39
CA GLY A 61 -9.39 18.08 2.00
C GLY A 61 -9.86 18.49 0.60
N GLU A 62 -8.98 19.07 -0.21
CA GLU A 62 -9.26 19.47 -1.59
C GLU A 62 -9.30 18.26 -2.55
N VAL A 63 -8.60 17.20 -2.18
CA VAL A 63 -8.54 15.93 -2.91
C VAL A 63 -9.07 14.81 -2.02
N ARG A 64 -9.93 13.97 -2.54
CA ARG A 64 -10.56 12.86 -1.78
C ARG A 64 -9.70 11.61 -1.73
N SER A 65 -9.02 11.35 -2.83
CA SER A 65 -8.07 10.24 -2.95
C SER A 65 -7.12 10.47 -4.11
N PHE A 66 -5.94 9.90 -4.03
CA PHE A 66 -5.02 9.79 -5.16
C PHE A 66 -4.09 8.59 -5.01
N VAL A 67 -3.52 8.18 -6.12
CA VAL A 67 -2.63 7.03 -6.22
C VAL A 67 -1.23 7.49 -6.63
N ILE A 68 -0.23 7.03 -5.90
CA ILE A 68 1.18 7.22 -6.21
C ILE A 68 1.73 5.88 -6.68
N SER A 69 1.94 5.76 -7.97
CA SER A 69 2.50 4.58 -8.62
C SER A 69 3.94 4.80 -9.06
N GLY A 70 4.73 3.76 -9.07
CA GLY A 70 6.09 3.79 -9.61
C GLY A 70 7.04 2.79 -8.96
N PRO A 71 8.24 2.60 -9.51
CA PRO A 71 9.22 1.64 -9.02
C PRO A 71 9.57 1.82 -7.54
N ALA A 72 9.91 0.72 -6.87
CA ALA A 72 10.38 0.75 -5.49
C ALA A 72 11.69 1.56 -5.37
N GLY A 73 11.94 2.14 -4.19
CA GLY A 73 13.19 2.84 -3.89
C GLY A 73 13.26 4.30 -4.37
N LEU A 74 12.22 4.85 -5.00
CA LEU A 74 12.19 6.24 -5.46
C LEU A 74 11.86 7.27 -4.34
N GLY A 75 11.61 6.84 -3.11
CA GLY A 75 11.30 7.76 -2.01
C GLY A 75 9.84 8.20 -1.91
N LYS A 76 8.89 7.53 -2.60
CA LYS A 76 7.46 7.85 -2.56
C LYS A 76 6.91 7.95 -1.12
N SER A 77 7.06 6.87 -0.35
CA SER A 77 6.59 6.80 1.04
C SER A 77 7.28 7.83 1.93
N TYR A 78 8.56 8.09 1.71
CA TYR A 78 9.32 9.11 2.43
C TYR A 78 8.74 10.51 2.16
N GLY A 79 8.52 10.89 0.91
CA GLY A 79 7.97 12.20 0.54
C GLY A 79 6.58 12.46 1.14
N VAL A 80 5.68 11.46 1.09
CA VAL A 80 4.37 11.55 1.73
C VAL A 80 4.50 11.70 3.24
N THR A 81 5.30 10.84 3.89
CA THR A 81 5.47 10.88 5.35
C THR A 81 6.02 12.22 5.82
N GLN A 82 7.05 12.76 5.15
CA GLN A 82 7.63 14.06 5.47
C GLN A 82 6.59 15.20 5.38
N THR A 83 5.73 15.16 4.38
CA THR A 83 4.67 16.17 4.23
C THR A 83 3.63 16.03 5.35
N LEU A 84 3.18 14.81 5.66
CA LEU A 84 2.23 14.57 6.75
C LEU A 84 2.80 14.96 8.12
N GLU A 85 4.07 14.68 8.39
CA GLU A 85 4.74 15.09 9.63
C GLU A 85 4.85 16.60 9.76
N ARG A 86 5.04 17.32 8.65
CA ARG A 86 5.10 18.79 8.61
C ARG A 86 3.71 19.41 8.84
N GLU A 87 2.69 18.93 8.12
CA GLU A 87 1.31 19.47 8.15
C GLU A 87 0.53 19.01 9.39
N ARG A 88 0.93 17.88 10.00
CA ARG A 88 0.35 17.31 11.22
C ARG A 88 -1.15 17.08 11.21
N PRO A 89 -1.74 16.51 10.14
CA PRO A 89 -3.13 16.08 10.17
C PRO A 89 -3.31 14.91 11.15
N TYR A 90 -4.56 14.53 11.42
CA TYR A 90 -4.86 13.24 12.02
C TYR A 90 -4.71 12.16 10.94
N TYR A 91 -3.66 11.34 10.99
CA TYR A 91 -3.38 10.38 9.93
C TYR A 91 -2.91 9.02 10.44
N THR A 92 -3.03 8.02 9.58
CA THR A 92 -2.42 6.69 9.76
C THR A 92 -1.76 6.21 8.48
N ILE A 93 -0.74 5.37 8.63
CA ILE A 93 -0.08 4.68 7.51
C ILE A 93 -0.25 3.18 7.73
N VAL A 94 -1.00 2.57 6.84
CA VAL A 94 -1.30 1.13 6.84
C VAL A 94 -0.37 0.43 5.86
N ARG A 95 0.40 -0.54 6.33
CA ARG A 95 1.34 -1.34 5.53
C ARG A 95 1.01 -2.82 5.60
N GLY A 96 1.22 -3.50 4.49
CA GLY A 96 1.06 -4.95 4.43
C GLY A 96 -0.39 -5.40 4.23
N TYR A 97 -0.79 -6.49 4.89
CA TYR A 97 -2.08 -7.13 4.64
C TYR A 97 -3.20 -6.53 5.48
N VAL A 98 -4.29 -6.14 4.83
CA VAL A 98 -5.50 -5.59 5.45
C VAL A 98 -6.71 -6.42 5.05
N ARG A 99 -7.46 -6.90 6.04
CA ARG A 99 -8.77 -7.54 5.79
C ARG A 99 -9.86 -6.47 5.62
N PRO A 100 -10.97 -6.77 4.91
CA PRO A 100 -12.09 -5.83 4.75
C PRO A 100 -12.63 -5.29 6.08
N THR A 101 -12.68 -6.12 7.12
CA THR A 101 -13.10 -5.69 8.46
C THR A 101 -12.14 -4.69 9.10
N GLY A 102 -10.82 -4.91 8.94
CA GLY A 102 -9.79 -3.97 9.39
C GLY A 102 -9.87 -2.66 8.60
N LEU A 103 -10.05 -2.75 7.28
CA LEU A 103 -10.26 -1.59 6.43
C LEU A 103 -11.45 -0.75 6.89
N TYR A 104 -12.62 -1.39 7.14
CA TYR A 104 -13.81 -0.68 7.62
C TYR A 104 -13.55 0.04 8.95
N LYS A 105 -12.87 -0.61 9.90
CA LYS A 105 -12.48 -0.02 11.19
C LYS A 105 -11.57 1.19 11.00
N THR A 106 -10.52 1.06 10.19
CA THR A 106 -9.60 2.15 9.90
C THR A 106 -10.32 3.34 9.26
N LEU A 107 -11.17 3.10 8.26
CA LEU A 107 -11.92 4.16 7.62
C LEU A 107 -12.93 4.82 8.57
N TYR A 108 -13.51 4.06 9.51
CA TYR A 108 -14.39 4.64 10.55
C TYR A 108 -13.61 5.53 11.51
N GLU A 109 -12.45 5.12 11.95
CA GLU A 109 -11.59 5.90 12.86
C GLU A 109 -11.16 7.23 12.23
N TYR A 110 -10.74 7.18 10.96
CA TYR A 110 -10.24 8.34 10.21
C TYR A 110 -11.32 8.97 9.31
N ARG A 111 -12.63 8.87 9.70
CA ARG A 111 -13.73 9.36 8.88
C ARG A 111 -13.91 10.88 8.88
N ALA A 112 -13.35 11.57 9.86
CA ALA A 112 -13.53 13.01 10.03
C ALA A 112 -12.86 13.83 8.92
N PRO A 113 -13.36 15.01 8.58
CA PRO A 113 -12.70 15.93 7.65
C PRO A 113 -11.27 16.25 8.10
N GLY A 114 -10.34 16.33 7.16
CA GLY A 114 -8.92 16.59 7.44
C GLY A 114 -8.13 15.39 7.95
N SER A 115 -8.76 14.22 8.12
CA SER A 115 -8.06 12.98 8.42
C SER A 115 -7.51 12.34 7.14
N VAL A 116 -6.35 11.70 7.23
CA VAL A 116 -5.69 11.06 6.09
C VAL A 116 -5.35 9.60 6.39
N VAL A 117 -5.76 8.70 5.51
CA VAL A 117 -5.37 7.28 5.54
C VAL A 117 -4.43 7.00 4.39
N VAL A 118 -3.22 6.54 4.68
CA VAL A 118 -2.24 6.14 3.67
C VAL A 118 -2.15 4.63 3.62
N PHE A 119 -2.38 4.03 2.47
CA PHE A 119 -2.10 2.63 2.18
C PHE A 119 -0.76 2.54 1.45
N ASP A 120 0.28 2.10 2.16
CA ASP A 120 1.67 2.03 1.67
C ASP A 120 2.06 0.56 1.48
N ASP A 121 2.24 0.14 0.22
CA ASP A 121 2.49 -1.27 -0.15
C ASP A 121 1.43 -2.25 0.42
N ALA A 122 0.19 -1.80 0.58
CA ALA A 122 -0.94 -2.62 1.04
C ALA A 122 -1.73 -3.22 -0.14
N ASP A 123 -1.05 -3.57 -1.21
CA ASP A 123 -1.61 -3.96 -2.51
C ASP A 123 -2.57 -5.16 -2.46
N ALA A 124 -2.49 -5.98 -1.41
CA ALA A 124 -3.42 -7.10 -1.17
C ALA A 124 -4.89 -6.67 -1.09
N ILE A 125 -5.18 -5.41 -0.71
CA ILE A 125 -6.56 -4.88 -0.63
C ILE A 125 -7.21 -4.82 -2.01
N PHE A 126 -6.43 -4.67 -3.08
CA PHE A 126 -6.93 -4.63 -4.45
C PHE A 126 -7.33 -6.02 -4.98
N GLY A 127 -6.93 -7.09 -4.30
CA GLY A 127 -7.32 -8.47 -4.61
C GLY A 127 -8.60 -8.94 -3.92
N ASP A 128 -9.16 -8.17 -3.00
CA ASP A 128 -10.36 -8.52 -2.23
C ASP A 128 -11.56 -7.66 -2.66
N GLU A 129 -12.60 -8.33 -3.16
CA GLU A 129 -13.79 -7.63 -3.70
C GLU A 129 -14.52 -6.79 -2.64
N ALA A 130 -14.60 -7.28 -1.39
CA ALA A 130 -15.25 -6.54 -0.32
C ALA A 130 -14.45 -5.29 0.07
N ALA A 131 -13.12 -5.39 0.13
CA ALA A 131 -12.25 -4.25 0.34
C ALA A 131 -12.37 -3.23 -0.79
N LEU A 132 -12.35 -3.69 -2.05
CA LEU A 132 -12.53 -2.80 -3.21
C LEU A 132 -13.86 -2.06 -3.21
N ASN A 133 -14.95 -2.73 -2.82
CA ASN A 133 -16.27 -2.07 -2.73
C ASN A 133 -16.29 -0.99 -1.63
N LEU A 134 -15.65 -1.21 -0.49
CA LEU A 134 -15.46 -0.19 0.54
C LEU A 134 -14.62 0.99 0.04
N LEU A 135 -13.52 0.71 -0.64
CA LEU A 135 -12.65 1.76 -1.20
C LEU A 135 -13.37 2.59 -2.25
N LYS A 136 -14.13 1.97 -3.16
CA LYS A 136 -14.96 2.69 -4.13
C LYS A 136 -15.93 3.64 -3.45
N ALA A 137 -16.63 3.17 -2.41
CA ALA A 137 -17.55 4.02 -1.65
C ALA A 137 -16.80 5.15 -0.92
N ALA A 138 -15.58 4.90 -0.43
CA ALA A 138 -14.75 5.89 0.27
C ALA A 138 -14.13 6.93 -0.68
N CYS A 139 -13.81 6.54 -1.92
CA CYS A 139 -13.20 7.42 -2.95
C CYS A 139 -14.23 8.04 -3.89
N ASP A 140 -15.52 7.72 -3.74
CA ASP A 140 -16.59 8.20 -4.62
C ASP A 140 -16.60 9.74 -4.74
N THR A 141 -16.92 10.22 -5.93
CA THR A 141 -17.03 11.64 -6.26
C THR A 141 -18.36 12.26 -5.82
N THR A 142 -19.32 11.46 -5.32
CA THR A 142 -20.59 11.96 -4.79
C THR A 142 -20.38 12.87 -3.59
N ARG A 143 -21.36 13.76 -3.34
CA ARG A 143 -21.28 14.73 -2.24
C ARG A 143 -21.17 14.06 -0.88
N ARG A 144 -21.88 12.94 -0.67
CA ARG A 144 -21.86 12.16 0.58
C ARG A 144 -21.32 10.77 0.30
N ARG A 145 -20.23 10.43 0.94
CA ARG A 145 -19.59 9.12 0.86
C ARG A 145 -20.01 8.28 2.05
N VAL A 146 -20.99 7.41 1.85
CA VAL A 146 -21.51 6.54 2.92
C VAL A 146 -20.98 5.14 2.73
N LEU A 147 -20.19 4.68 3.71
CA LEU A 147 -19.71 3.31 3.78
C LEU A 147 -20.65 2.47 4.61
N SER A 148 -20.97 1.27 4.14
CA SER A 148 -21.86 0.35 4.83
C SER A 148 -21.23 -1.03 4.95
N TRP A 149 -21.37 -1.63 6.14
CA TRP A 149 -20.99 -3.01 6.42
C TRP A 149 -22.18 -3.75 7.02
N LEU A 150 -23.01 -4.30 6.14
CA LEU A 150 -24.26 -4.94 6.51
C LEU A 150 -24.04 -6.46 6.65
N THR A 151 -23.50 -6.88 7.78
CA THR A 151 -23.32 -8.29 8.11
C THR A 151 -23.94 -8.58 9.48
N GLU A 152 -24.24 -9.86 9.75
CA GLU A 152 -24.74 -10.29 11.06
C GLU A 152 -23.66 -10.17 12.15
N THR A 153 -22.38 -10.13 11.76
CA THR A 153 -21.26 -10.03 12.69
C THR A 153 -21.13 -8.62 13.24
N LYS A 154 -21.25 -8.48 14.54
CA LYS A 154 -20.98 -7.23 15.24
C LYS A 154 -19.48 -6.92 15.16
N MET A 155 -19.16 -5.70 14.77
CA MET A 155 -17.79 -5.20 14.85
C MET A 155 -17.64 -4.28 16.05
N GLU A 156 -16.51 -4.38 16.73
CA GLU A 156 -16.13 -3.52 17.86
C GLU A 156 -14.82 -2.83 17.53
N ASP A 157 -14.65 -1.62 18.04
CA ASP A 157 -13.39 -0.89 17.98
C ASP A 157 -12.36 -1.44 19.00
N GLU A 158 -11.23 -0.75 19.17
CA GLU A 158 -10.21 -1.15 20.13
C GLU A 158 -10.65 -0.98 21.60
N ALA A 159 -11.60 -0.10 21.85
CA ALA A 159 -12.19 0.12 23.19
C ALA A 159 -13.28 -0.88 23.53
N GLY A 160 -13.71 -1.71 22.58
CA GLY A 160 -14.81 -2.66 22.72
C GLY A 160 -16.19 -2.05 22.43
N ASP A 161 -16.23 -0.82 21.94
CA ASP A 161 -17.48 -0.17 21.53
C ASP A 161 -17.95 -0.67 20.18
N ARG A 162 -19.26 -0.84 20.06
CA ARG A 162 -19.86 -1.35 18.83
C ARG A 162 -19.76 -0.33 17.70
N LEU A 163 -19.14 -0.72 16.59
CA LEU A 163 -19.11 0.09 15.39
C LEU A 163 -20.50 0.16 14.72
N PRO A 164 -20.87 1.30 14.14
CA PRO A 164 -22.09 1.42 13.36
C PRO A 164 -22.00 0.56 12.10
N THR A 165 -23.16 0.16 11.57
CA THR A 165 -23.25 -0.59 10.31
C THR A 165 -23.07 0.28 9.07
N SER A 166 -23.11 1.60 9.23
CA SER A 166 -22.82 2.58 8.18
C SER A 166 -22.37 3.90 8.79
N PHE A 167 -21.52 4.61 8.06
CA PHE A 167 -21.03 5.95 8.44
C PHE A 167 -20.70 6.78 7.21
N GLU A 168 -20.67 8.09 7.36
CA GLU A 168 -20.19 9.03 6.36
C GLU A 168 -18.67 9.19 6.50
N PHE A 169 -17.96 9.08 5.38
CA PHE A 169 -16.50 9.22 5.32
C PHE A 169 -16.15 10.55 4.63
N GLU A 170 -15.49 11.45 5.35
CA GLU A 170 -15.07 12.76 4.85
C GLU A 170 -13.53 12.89 4.84
N GLY A 171 -12.81 11.85 5.28
CA GLY A 171 -11.37 11.78 5.23
C GLY A 171 -10.82 11.65 3.81
N THR A 172 -9.50 11.64 3.68
CA THR A 172 -8.76 11.47 2.43
C THR A 172 -7.98 10.17 2.43
N ILE A 173 -7.86 9.54 1.27
CA ILE A 173 -7.11 8.29 1.11
C ILE A 173 -5.97 8.49 0.12
N ILE A 174 -4.76 8.08 0.52
CA ILE A 174 -3.56 8.07 -0.32
C ILE A 174 -3.12 6.63 -0.51
N PHE A 175 -2.97 6.20 -1.77
CA PHE A 175 -2.41 4.89 -2.11
C PHE A 175 -0.99 5.05 -2.61
N ILE A 176 -0.04 4.31 -2.02
CA ILE A 176 1.34 4.19 -2.49
C ILE A 176 1.56 2.75 -2.91
N THR A 177 1.90 2.54 -4.16
CA THR A 177 2.05 1.20 -4.72
C THR A 177 3.22 1.12 -5.69
N ASN A 178 3.70 -0.10 -5.91
CA ASN A 178 4.66 -0.42 -6.96
C ASN A 178 3.98 -1.00 -8.21
N TYR A 179 2.65 -1.13 -8.21
CA TYR A 179 1.90 -1.58 -9.38
C TYR A 179 1.90 -0.51 -10.47
N ASP A 180 2.11 -0.95 -11.69
CA ASP A 180 1.86 -0.16 -12.89
C ASP A 180 0.41 -0.41 -13.33
N PHE A 181 -0.49 0.47 -12.90
CA PHE A 181 -1.92 0.35 -13.20
C PHE A 181 -2.21 0.44 -14.69
N ASP A 182 -1.49 1.28 -15.43
CA ASP A 182 -1.68 1.43 -16.88
C ASP A 182 -1.41 0.08 -17.57
N SER A 183 -0.29 -0.56 -17.26
CA SER A 183 0.03 -1.90 -17.77
C SER A 183 -0.97 -2.97 -17.32
N MET A 184 -1.59 -2.84 -16.15
CA MET A 184 -2.58 -3.80 -15.66
C MET A 184 -3.93 -3.62 -16.36
N ILE A 185 -4.32 -2.40 -16.64
CA ILE A 185 -5.54 -2.06 -17.41
C ILE A 185 -5.40 -2.56 -18.84
N ASP A 186 -4.28 -2.27 -19.49
CA ASP A 186 -4.00 -2.67 -20.88
C ASP A 186 -3.99 -4.18 -21.08
N ARG A 187 -3.50 -4.94 -20.10
CA ARG A 187 -3.49 -6.41 -20.12
C ARG A 187 -4.84 -7.06 -19.85
N GLY A 188 -5.90 -6.28 -19.61
CA GLY A 188 -7.24 -6.79 -19.36
C GLY A 188 -7.35 -7.59 -18.05
N SER A 189 -6.67 -7.17 -17.01
CA SER A 189 -6.79 -7.77 -15.69
C SER A 189 -8.25 -7.82 -15.23
N LYS A 190 -8.67 -8.90 -14.54
CA LYS A 190 -10.00 -8.99 -13.93
C LYS A 190 -10.33 -7.82 -12.98
N LEU A 191 -9.30 -7.14 -12.48
CA LEU A 191 -9.39 -6.00 -11.58
C LEU A 191 -9.46 -4.65 -12.33
N SER A 192 -9.22 -4.62 -13.67
CA SER A 192 -9.23 -3.40 -14.48
C SER A 192 -10.48 -2.51 -14.25
N PRO A 193 -11.73 -3.06 -14.23
CA PRO A 193 -12.91 -2.24 -13.99
C PRO A 193 -12.93 -1.60 -12.60
N HIS A 194 -12.28 -2.23 -11.63
CA HIS A 194 -12.23 -1.73 -10.26
C HIS A 194 -11.19 -0.61 -10.13
N PHE A 195 -10.04 -0.73 -10.80
CA PHE A 195 -9.03 0.33 -10.83
C PHE A 195 -9.52 1.60 -11.51
N ASN A 196 -10.22 1.46 -12.64
CA ASN A 196 -10.83 2.60 -13.33
C ASN A 196 -11.85 3.38 -12.47
N ALA A 197 -12.37 2.76 -11.41
CA ALA A 197 -13.30 3.41 -10.49
C ALA A 197 -12.59 4.03 -9.26
N LEU A 198 -11.28 3.78 -9.08
CA LEU A 198 -10.48 4.32 -7.98
C LEU A 198 -9.57 5.48 -8.42
N ILE A 199 -9.26 5.55 -9.72
CA ILE A 199 -8.46 6.58 -10.38
C ILE A 199 -9.39 7.63 -11.00
#